data_39e23b55c361d6c762f78d427b865f18
#
_entry.id   39e23b55c361d6c762f78d427b865f18
#
_cell.length_a   1.000
_cell.length_b   1.000
_cell.length_c   1.000
_cell.angle_alpha   90.00
_cell.angle_beta   90.00
_cell.angle_gamma   90.00
#
_symmetry.space_group_name_H-M   'P 1'
#
loop_
_entity.id
_entity.type
_entity.pdbx_description
1 polymer ?
#
loop_
_entity_poly.entity_id
_entity_poly.type
_entity_poly.pdbx_seq_one_letter_code
_entity_poly.pdbx_strand_id
1 'polypeptide(L)'
;MTDLQLSAGVGRTNITPPIDTRFLGYILRIEPAVGVDSELFCTALVLADERAKVAIVDCDLATFTVPRADELRSQIAEAIGTPISHVLLGYTHTHNGPLVEPGRLMQLTAVEEAYIENLVNVLVGAAKLADRSRRPARLGAGSGSAPVAINRIF
;
A
#
# COMPACT_ATOMS: atom_id res chain seq x y z
N MET A 1 -32.70 4.12 18.44
CA MET A 1 -31.61 3.58 17.63
C MET A 1 -30.56 4.67 17.57
N THR A 2 -29.43 4.52 18.26
CA THR A 2 -28.31 5.45 18.16
C THR A 2 -27.79 5.40 16.72
N ASP A 3 -27.89 6.51 16.00
CA ASP A 3 -27.23 6.65 14.69
C ASP A 3 -25.72 6.46 14.90
N LEU A 4 -25.22 5.29 14.50
CA LEU A 4 -23.77 5.02 14.51
C LEU A 4 -23.10 5.97 13.52
N GLN A 5 -22.43 6.96 14.05
CA GLN A 5 -21.78 7.97 13.22
C GLN A 5 -20.46 7.41 12.65
N LEU A 6 -20.50 7.04 11.36
CA LEU A 6 -19.29 6.66 10.63
C LEU A 6 -18.37 7.88 10.48
N SER A 7 -17.08 7.68 10.69
CA SER A 7 -16.04 8.62 10.33
C SER A 7 -15.06 8.01 9.33
N ALA A 8 -14.54 8.81 8.42
CA ALA A 8 -13.57 8.40 7.41
C ALA A 8 -12.45 9.44 7.30
N GLY A 9 -11.24 8.94 7.09
CA GLY A 9 -10.08 9.79 6.81
C GLY A 9 -9.16 9.15 5.78
N VAL A 10 -8.47 9.98 5.01
CA VAL A 10 -7.52 9.56 3.97
C VAL A 10 -6.16 10.14 4.26
N GLY A 11 -5.13 9.32 4.10
CA GLY A 11 -3.73 9.72 4.08
C GLY A 11 -3.08 9.23 2.78
N ARG A 12 -2.39 10.12 2.08
CA ARG A 12 -1.67 9.79 0.85
C ARG A 12 -0.25 10.29 0.95
N THR A 13 0.71 9.42 0.63
CA THR A 13 2.14 9.74 0.68
C THR A 13 2.83 9.29 -0.60
N ASN A 14 3.82 10.05 -1.04
CA ASN A 14 4.67 9.66 -2.16
C ASN A 14 5.63 8.57 -1.70
N ILE A 15 5.71 7.49 -2.48
CA ILE A 15 6.60 6.35 -2.26
C ILE A 15 7.53 6.11 -3.46
N THR A 16 7.67 7.08 -4.33
CA THR A 16 8.57 6.99 -5.49
C THR A 16 10.00 6.75 -5.01
N PRO A 17 10.67 5.69 -5.48
CA PRO A 17 12.04 5.42 -5.09
C PRO A 17 13.02 6.43 -5.70
N PRO A 18 14.23 6.55 -5.13
CA PRO A 18 15.30 7.26 -5.80
C PRO A 18 15.66 6.60 -7.14
N ILE A 19 16.24 7.36 -8.06
CA ILE A 19 16.91 6.80 -9.25
C ILE A 19 17.99 5.81 -8.80
N ASP A 20 18.41 4.91 -9.68
CA ASP A 20 19.30 3.78 -9.40
C ASP A 20 18.64 2.64 -8.59
N THR A 21 17.35 2.70 -8.30
CA THR A 21 16.57 1.58 -7.76
C THR A 21 16.13 0.65 -8.88
N ARG A 22 16.35 -0.66 -8.72
CA ARG A 22 15.87 -1.65 -9.68
C ARG A 22 14.36 -1.87 -9.55
N PHE A 23 13.75 -2.28 -10.65
CA PHE A 23 12.32 -2.54 -10.71
C PHE A 23 11.99 -4.02 -10.46
N LEU A 24 10.84 -4.26 -9.85
CA LEU A 24 10.21 -5.58 -9.77
C LEU A 24 9.21 -5.77 -10.93
N GLY A 25 8.98 -7.03 -11.33
CA GLY A 25 7.91 -7.43 -12.24
C GLY A 25 8.37 -8.11 -13.53
N TYR A 26 9.57 -7.80 -14.04
CA TYR A 26 10.14 -8.45 -15.22
C TYR A 26 11.47 -9.13 -14.88
N ILE A 27 11.51 -10.46 -15.02
CA ILE A 27 12.66 -11.30 -14.59
C ILE A 27 13.99 -10.88 -15.24
N LEU A 28 13.96 -10.44 -16.49
CA LEU A 28 15.16 -10.06 -17.24
C LEU A 28 15.51 -8.58 -17.15
N ARG A 29 14.72 -7.77 -16.46
CA ARG A 29 15.01 -6.36 -16.25
C ARG A 29 15.85 -6.20 -14.99
N ILE A 30 17.16 -6.02 -15.21
CA ILE A 30 18.16 -5.84 -14.14
C ILE A 30 18.67 -4.40 -14.07
N GLU A 31 18.39 -3.59 -15.08
CA GLU A 31 18.81 -2.20 -15.16
C GLU A 31 18.02 -1.36 -14.15
N PRO A 32 18.71 -0.47 -13.42
CA PRO A 32 18.03 0.45 -12.49
C PRO A 32 17.26 1.54 -13.22
N ALA A 33 16.38 2.23 -12.47
CA ALA A 33 15.65 3.39 -12.96
C ALA A 33 16.60 4.56 -13.26
N VAL A 34 16.46 5.15 -14.42
CA VAL A 34 17.23 6.33 -14.85
C VAL A 34 16.46 7.63 -14.71
N GLY A 35 15.19 7.57 -14.36
CA GLY A 35 14.31 8.72 -14.16
C GLY A 35 12.93 8.29 -13.65
N VAL A 36 12.09 9.29 -13.36
CA VAL A 36 10.71 9.12 -12.90
C VAL A 36 9.79 9.67 -13.98
N ASP A 37 8.97 8.79 -14.56
CA ASP A 37 7.91 9.17 -15.50
C ASP A 37 6.65 9.60 -14.76
N SER A 38 6.26 8.79 -13.76
CA SER A 38 5.10 9.02 -12.92
C SER A 38 5.42 8.69 -11.47
N GLU A 39 4.92 9.49 -10.54
CA GLU A 39 5.09 9.25 -9.12
C GLU A 39 4.27 8.05 -8.64
N LEU A 40 4.81 7.34 -7.67
CA LEU A 40 4.15 6.23 -6.98
C LEU A 40 3.64 6.68 -5.62
N PHE A 41 2.48 6.15 -5.22
CA PHE A 41 1.83 6.56 -3.98
C PHE A 41 1.44 5.36 -3.11
N CYS A 42 1.37 5.63 -1.82
CA CYS A 42 0.58 4.86 -0.88
C CYS A 42 -0.63 5.69 -0.47
N THR A 43 -1.81 5.10 -0.55
CA THR A 43 -3.05 5.72 -0.09
C THR A 43 -3.69 4.86 0.99
N ALA A 44 -3.91 5.44 2.15
CA ALA A 44 -4.61 4.80 3.26
C ALA A 44 -5.99 5.42 3.45
N LEU A 45 -7.01 4.58 3.63
CA LEU A 45 -8.35 4.95 4.05
C LEU A 45 -8.60 4.31 5.43
N VAL A 46 -8.97 5.12 6.41
CA VAL A 46 -9.43 4.63 7.71
C VAL A 46 -10.90 4.95 7.88
N LEU A 47 -11.68 3.91 8.17
CA LEU A 47 -13.10 3.99 8.50
C LEU A 47 -13.28 3.58 9.95
N ALA A 48 -14.07 4.34 10.72
CA ALA A 48 -14.33 4.00 12.11
C ALA A 48 -15.73 4.44 12.55
N ASP A 49 -16.31 3.63 13.42
CA ASP A 49 -17.47 3.97 14.24
C ASP A 49 -17.16 3.68 15.71
N GLU A 50 -18.18 3.64 16.57
CA GLU A 50 -18.03 3.34 18.01
C GLU A 50 -17.61 1.88 18.29
N ARG A 51 -17.77 0.97 17.33
CA ARG A 51 -17.55 -0.47 17.48
C ARG A 51 -16.27 -0.96 16.87
N ALA A 52 -15.88 -0.39 15.73
CA ALA A 52 -14.76 -0.87 14.93
C ALA A 52 -14.02 0.26 14.22
N LYS A 53 -12.73 0.02 14.00
CA LYS A 53 -11.88 0.80 13.12
C LYS A 53 -11.22 -0.15 12.13
N VAL A 54 -11.29 0.16 10.84
CA VAL A 54 -10.65 -0.59 9.77
C VAL A 54 -9.76 0.31 8.94
N ALA A 55 -8.66 -0.22 8.45
CA ALA A 55 -7.77 0.47 7.51
C ALA A 55 -7.66 -0.32 6.20
N ILE A 56 -7.77 0.39 5.09
CA ILE A 56 -7.45 -0.11 3.75
C ILE A 56 -6.25 0.71 3.28
N VAL A 57 -5.13 0.04 3.08
CA VAL A 57 -3.87 0.66 2.65
C VAL A 57 -3.51 0.06 1.30
N ASP A 58 -3.48 0.88 0.26
CA ASP A 58 -3.15 0.49 -1.09
C ASP A 58 -1.87 1.18 -1.55
N CYS A 59 -0.97 0.42 -2.17
CA CYS A 59 0.36 0.88 -2.55
C CYS A 59 0.64 0.63 -4.02
N ASP A 60 1.26 1.60 -4.68
CA ASP A 60 1.78 1.46 -6.05
C ASP A 60 3.09 0.65 -6.03
N LEU A 61 2.96 -0.61 -5.63
CA LEU A 61 4.02 -1.62 -5.56
C LEU A 61 3.59 -2.89 -6.27
N ALA A 62 4.54 -3.75 -6.63
CA ALA A 62 4.22 -5.05 -7.18
C ALA A 62 3.66 -5.98 -6.10
N THR A 63 4.38 -6.16 -5.01
CA THR A 63 4.00 -7.01 -3.88
C THR A 63 5.03 -6.93 -2.75
N PHE A 64 4.65 -7.38 -1.55
CA PHE A 64 5.57 -7.88 -0.52
C PHE A 64 5.38 -9.39 -0.35
N THR A 65 6.36 -10.07 0.25
CA THR A 65 6.17 -11.44 0.73
C THR A 65 5.15 -11.46 1.87
N VAL A 66 4.51 -12.60 2.08
CA VAL A 66 3.49 -12.74 3.15
C VAL A 66 4.05 -12.36 4.53
N PRO A 67 5.26 -12.81 4.96
CA PRO A 67 5.80 -12.41 6.26
C PRO A 67 5.99 -10.89 6.37
N ARG A 68 6.48 -10.23 5.30
CA ARG A 68 6.69 -8.78 5.29
C ARG A 68 5.37 -8.01 5.32
N ALA A 69 4.39 -8.49 4.57
CA ALA A 69 3.04 -7.92 4.58
C ALA A 69 2.38 -8.02 5.97
N ASP A 70 2.52 -9.15 6.64
CA ASP A 70 1.98 -9.34 7.99
C ASP A 70 2.69 -8.48 9.04
N GLU A 71 4.01 -8.33 8.94
CA GLU A 71 4.77 -7.40 9.78
C GLU A 71 4.28 -5.95 9.60
N LEU A 72 4.12 -5.50 8.35
CA LEU A 72 3.63 -4.16 8.04
C LEU A 72 2.19 -3.95 8.52
N ARG A 73 1.31 -4.93 8.33
CA ARG A 73 -0.06 -4.90 8.86
C ARG A 73 -0.09 -4.78 10.38
N SER A 74 0.81 -5.49 11.08
CA SER A 74 0.95 -5.40 12.53
C SER A 74 1.38 -4.00 12.97
N GLN A 75 2.37 -3.41 12.31
CA GLN A 75 2.85 -2.06 12.62
C GLN A 75 1.77 -0.99 12.34
N ILE A 76 1.01 -1.13 11.24
CA ILE A 76 -0.12 -0.25 10.94
C ILE A 76 -1.20 -0.38 12.02
N ALA A 77 -1.57 -1.61 12.37
CA ALA A 77 -2.58 -1.91 13.37
C ALA A 77 -2.25 -1.28 14.73
N GLU A 78 -1.01 -1.45 15.19
CA GLU A 78 -0.49 -0.82 16.41
C GLU A 78 -0.54 0.71 16.31
N ALA A 79 -0.07 1.28 15.20
CA ALA A 79 0.06 2.72 15.00
C ALA A 79 -1.28 3.47 15.03
N ILE A 80 -2.37 2.82 14.64
CA ILE A 80 -3.72 3.41 14.64
C ILE A 80 -4.65 2.82 15.71
N GLY A 81 -4.18 1.87 16.53
CA GLY A 81 -4.96 1.26 17.61
C GLY A 81 -6.15 0.43 17.10
N THR A 82 -5.88 -0.57 16.24
CA THR A 82 -6.89 -1.49 15.71
C THR A 82 -6.34 -2.94 15.68
N PRO A 83 -7.17 -3.98 15.67
CA PRO A 83 -6.69 -5.33 15.45
C PRO A 83 -6.04 -5.52 14.07
N ILE A 84 -5.02 -6.37 13.95
CA ILE A 84 -4.37 -6.69 12.67
C ILE A 84 -5.35 -7.24 11.63
N SER A 85 -6.39 -7.96 12.05
CA SER A 85 -7.46 -8.47 11.18
C SER A 85 -8.31 -7.37 10.53
N HIS A 86 -8.21 -6.14 11.04
CA HIS A 86 -8.91 -4.97 10.51
C HIS A 86 -8.02 -4.12 9.57
N VAL A 87 -6.84 -4.60 9.24
CA VAL A 87 -5.94 -3.94 8.27
C VAL A 87 -5.91 -4.76 6.98
N LEU A 88 -6.42 -4.17 5.90
CA LEU A 88 -6.27 -4.66 4.54
C LEU A 88 -5.09 -3.93 3.90
N LEU A 89 -4.12 -4.69 3.38
CA LEU A 89 -3.01 -4.17 2.60
C LEU A 89 -3.16 -4.66 1.16
N GLY A 90 -3.22 -3.74 0.23
CA GLY A 90 -3.36 -3.98 -1.20
C GLY A 90 -2.18 -3.42 -1.99
N TYR A 91 -2.05 -3.91 -3.23
CA TYR A 91 -1.04 -3.47 -4.17
C TYR A 91 -1.65 -3.32 -5.55
N THR A 92 -1.27 -2.27 -6.29
CA THR A 92 -1.68 -2.09 -7.68
C THR A 92 -1.03 -3.12 -8.61
N HIS A 93 -0.05 -3.86 -8.09
CA HIS A 93 0.76 -4.83 -8.82
C HIS A 93 1.49 -4.21 -10.02
N THR A 94 1.92 -2.96 -9.88
CA THR A 94 2.69 -2.30 -10.93
C THR A 94 4.02 -3.01 -11.17
N HIS A 95 4.36 -3.22 -12.45
CA HIS A 95 5.66 -3.74 -12.87
C HIS A 95 6.66 -2.62 -13.17
N ASN A 96 6.32 -1.37 -12.86
CA ASN A 96 7.18 -0.20 -12.94
C ASN A 96 7.41 0.45 -11.58
N GLY A 97 7.42 -0.36 -10.54
CA GLY A 97 7.73 0.01 -9.17
C GLY A 97 9.02 -0.63 -8.67
N PRO A 98 9.50 -0.20 -7.49
CA PRO A 98 10.78 -0.62 -6.95
C PRO A 98 10.85 -2.11 -6.59
N LEU A 99 12.05 -2.65 -6.64
CA LEU A 99 12.38 -3.91 -5.97
C LEU A 99 12.37 -3.65 -4.46
N VAL A 100 11.38 -4.20 -3.76
CA VAL A 100 11.19 -4.00 -2.32
C VAL A 100 11.60 -5.20 -1.46
N GLU A 101 12.01 -6.30 -2.11
CA GLU A 101 12.50 -7.50 -1.45
C GLU A 101 13.58 -8.17 -2.28
N PRO A 102 14.62 -8.75 -1.64
CA PRO A 102 15.62 -9.49 -2.37
C PRO A 102 15.01 -10.73 -3.02
N GLY A 103 15.20 -10.86 -4.30
CA GLY A 103 14.92 -12.10 -5.01
C GLY A 103 15.96 -13.18 -4.67
N ARG A 104 15.66 -14.45 -5.00
CA ARG A 104 16.63 -15.55 -4.81
C ARG A 104 17.99 -15.32 -5.49
N LEU A 105 18.05 -14.49 -6.52
CA LEU A 105 19.20 -14.27 -7.38
C LEU A 105 19.78 -12.85 -7.31
N MET A 106 19.12 -11.93 -6.59
CA MET A 106 19.55 -10.53 -6.50
C MET A 106 19.61 -10.08 -5.05
N GLN A 107 20.79 -9.63 -4.63
CA GLN A 107 20.95 -8.91 -3.36
C GLN A 107 20.51 -7.45 -3.56
N LEU A 108 19.99 -6.83 -2.51
CA LEU A 108 19.69 -5.41 -2.50
C LEU A 108 20.97 -4.58 -2.50
N THR A 109 20.93 -3.44 -3.15
CA THR A 109 21.97 -2.41 -3.02
C THR A 109 21.73 -1.60 -1.75
N ALA A 110 22.73 -0.86 -1.29
CA ALA A 110 22.59 0.03 -0.12
C ALA A 110 21.50 1.09 -0.31
N VAL A 111 21.30 1.56 -1.55
CA VAL A 111 20.24 2.52 -1.89
C VAL A 111 18.85 1.87 -1.73
N GLU A 112 18.71 0.63 -2.20
CA GLU A 112 17.44 -0.12 -2.10
C GLU A 112 17.13 -0.47 -0.64
N GLU A 113 18.13 -0.89 0.14
CA GLU A 113 17.97 -1.18 1.58
C GLU A 113 17.49 0.06 2.34
N ALA A 114 18.16 1.19 2.16
CA ALA A 114 17.78 2.46 2.80
C ALA A 114 16.37 2.92 2.38
N TYR A 115 16.01 2.76 1.11
CA TYR A 115 14.67 3.06 0.62
C TYR A 115 13.62 2.19 1.28
N ILE A 116 13.82 0.86 1.35
CA ILE A 116 12.88 -0.10 1.92
C ILE A 116 12.68 0.15 3.42
N GLU A 117 13.75 0.46 4.16
CA GLU A 117 13.67 0.79 5.56
C GLU A 117 12.80 2.04 5.80
N ASN A 118 13.00 3.09 5.00
CA ASN A 118 12.18 4.29 5.06
C ASN A 118 10.75 4.04 4.58
N LEU A 119 10.55 3.22 3.56
CA LEU A 119 9.25 2.91 2.98
C LEU A 119 8.26 2.40 4.02
N VAL A 120 8.67 1.49 4.89
CA VAL A 120 7.82 0.96 5.97
C VAL A 120 7.30 2.10 6.85
N ASN A 121 8.17 3.02 7.26
CA ASN A 121 7.79 4.18 8.07
C ASN A 121 6.80 5.10 7.33
N VAL A 122 7.00 5.28 6.03
CA VAL A 122 6.12 6.10 5.18
C VAL A 122 4.73 5.46 5.05
N LEU A 123 4.65 4.14 4.87
CA LEU A 123 3.38 3.42 4.77
C LEU A 123 2.59 3.47 6.08
N VAL A 124 3.26 3.25 7.21
CA VAL A 124 2.66 3.42 8.55
C VAL A 124 2.23 4.87 8.77
N GLY A 125 3.04 5.82 8.31
CA GLY A 125 2.74 7.25 8.35
C GLY A 125 1.46 7.61 7.59
N ALA A 126 1.23 7.04 6.41
CA ALA A 126 0.01 7.24 5.63
C ALA A 126 -1.25 6.78 6.41
N ALA A 127 -1.19 5.63 7.06
CA ALA A 127 -2.28 5.13 7.90
C ALA A 127 -2.55 6.04 9.11
N LYS A 128 -1.50 6.56 9.76
CA LYS A 128 -1.64 7.53 10.86
C LYS A 128 -2.25 8.85 10.39
N LEU A 129 -1.86 9.33 9.21
CA LEU A 129 -2.47 10.53 8.61
C LEU A 129 -3.95 10.30 8.34
N ALA A 130 -4.32 9.15 7.77
CA ALA A 130 -5.70 8.77 7.54
C ALA A 130 -6.50 8.74 8.85
N ASP A 131 -5.98 8.09 9.90
CA ASP A 131 -6.66 8.00 11.18
C ASP A 131 -6.88 9.37 11.84
N ARG A 132 -5.88 10.26 11.78
CA ARG A 132 -5.96 11.62 12.34
C ARG A 132 -6.85 12.57 11.55
N SER A 133 -7.02 12.34 10.25
CA SER A 133 -7.84 13.18 9.36
C SER A 133 -9.32 12.79 9.34
N ARG A 134 -9.72 11.79 10.13
CA ARG A 134 -11.11 11.30 10.15
C ARG A 134 -12.10 12.41 10.51
N ARG A 135 -13.20 12.43 9.79
CA ARG A 135 -14.35 13.32 9.97
C ARG A 135 -15.65 12.54 9.68
N PRO A 136 -16.80 13.02 10.15
CA PRO A 136 -18.09 12.39 9.84
C PRO A 136 -18.24 12.12 8.35
N ALA A 137 -18.69 10.92 8.01
CA ALA A 137 -18.78 10.46 6.63
C ALA A 137 -20.02 9.59 6.40
N ARG A 138 -20.39 9.43 5.14
CA ARG A 138 -21.42 8.51 4.67
C ARG A 138 -20.80 7.54 3.68
N LEU A 139 -21.07 6.25 3.85
CA LEU A 139 -20.63 5.20 2.95
C LEU A 139 -21.80 4.75 2.08
N GLY A 140 -21.57 4.66 0.77
CA GLY A 140 -22.47 4.04 -0.19
C GLY A 140 -21.78 2.87 -0.87
N ALA A 141 -22.53 1.82 -1.18
CA ALA A 141 -22.05 0.67 -1.94
C ALA A 141 -22.95 0.43 -3.16
N GLY A 142 -22.35 -0.05 -4.25
CA GLY A 142 -23.04 -0.43 -5.47
C GLY A 142 -22.28 -1.52 -6.20
N SER A 143 -22.95 -2.21 -7.12
CA SER A 143 -22.34 -3.22 -7.98
C SER A 143 -22.62 -2.91 -9.45
N GLY A 144 -21.70 -3.33 -10.31
CA GLY A 144 -21.81 -3.17 -11.77
C GLY A 144 -21.02 -4.24 -12.48
N SER A 145 -21.17 -4.31 -13.80
CA SER A 145 -20.40 -5.22 -14.66
C SER A 145 -19.52 -4.40 -15.60
N ALA A 146 -18.26 -4.80 -15.71
CA ALA A 146 -17.30 -4.18 -16.62
C ALA A 146 -16.52 -5.25 -17.39
N PRO A 147 -16.63 -5.34 -18.73
CA PRO A 147 -15.92 -6.30 -19.55
C PRO A 147 -14.49 -5.84 -19.82
N VAL A 148 -13.64 -5.81 -18.78
CA VAL A 148 -12.25 -5.31 -18.85
C VAL A 148 -11.23 -6.39 -19.21
N ALA A 149 -11.63 -7.65 -19.16
CA ALA A 149 -10.74 -8.78 -19.47
C ALA A 149 -11.42 -9.77 -20.44
N ILE A 150 -10.61 -10.33 -21.33
CA ILE A 150 -11.05 -11.39 -22.25
C ILE A 150 -10.13 -12.62 -22.08
N ASN A 151 -10.72 -13.81 -22.17
CA ASN A 151 -9.93 -15.03 -22.28
C ASN A 151 -9.27 -15.06 -23.66
N ARG A 152 -7.95 -15.16 -23.71
CA ARG A 152 -7.17 -15.24 -24.96
C ARG A 152 -6.74 -16.66 -25.32
N ILE A 153 -7.14 -17.65 -24.53
CA ILE A 153 -6.92 -19.06 -24.82
C ILE A 153 -8.17 -19.56 -25.58
N PHE A 154 -8.00 -19.91 -26.83
CA PHE A 154 -9.03 -20.45 -27.68
C PHE A 154 -8.87 -21.96 -27.79
#